data_237d3055d6e6d724c75c1fc312cc7d4d
#
_entry.id   237d3055d6e6d724c75c1fc312cc7d4d
#
_cell.length_a   1.000
_cell.length_b   1.000
_cell.length_c   1.000
_cell.angle_alpha   90.00
_cell.angle_beta   90.00
_cell.angle_gamma   90.00
#
_symmetry.space_group_name_H-M   'P 1'
#
loop_
_entity.id
_entity.type
_entity.pdbx_description
1 polymer ?
#
loop_
_entity_poly.entity_id
_entity_poly.type
_entity_poly.pdbx_seq_one_letter_code
_entity_poly.pdbx_strand_id
1 'polypeptide(L)'
;MPNTHTHTIQSTHVYDCTISTCMLADWTFTRYHTPGKSQYAVVYGTVAQDGSGRFAAGSRIRTSPVTQWSAPLAHTHNSVYCLPEGAGCFCDLPATLQPAIDSLGIDPAEAAVILQNAFMQPAHALPETACFGVPVMRPAGQGDCPVVMERHIAELPFYPFWRDSSIGSAQSLIDGQAAIFLHDWNAFCRRFVRTGKHRCQTDHTDNQAVDGQYSYFGLPIVHTPGQNNAPAVLEADIAKLPFYIYWRTDCASDVHPLADDTRVVPLADWEAFCRRLVLTGR
;
A
#
# COMPACT_ATOMS: atom_id res chain seq x y z
N MET A 1 3.14 -58.08 -9.15
CA MET A 1 2.19 -56.96 -9.21
C MET A 1 2.21 -56.28 -7.85
N PRO A 2 2.76 -55.06 -7.68
CA PRO A 2 2.70 -54.36 -6.41
C PRO A 2 1.46 -53.43 -6.39
N ASN A 3 0.70 -53.56 -5.30
CA ASN A 3 -0.45 -52.73 -4.96
C ASN A 3 -0.01 -51.34 -4.61
N THR A 4 -0.43 -50.37 -5.39
CA THR A 4 -0.32 -48.91 -5.08
C THR A 4 -1.52 -48.53 -4.21
N HIS A 5 -1.33 -48.37 -2.91
CA HIS A 5 -2.28 -47.71 -2.03
C HIS A 5 -2.14 -46.21 -2.13
N THR A 6 -3.08 -45.56 -2.80
CA THR A 6 -3.24 -44.11 -2.81
C THR A 6 -3.93 -43.71 -1.51
N HIS A 7 -3.16 -43.17 -0.57
CA HIS A 7 -3.72 -42.51 0.62
C HIS A 7 -4.22 -41.11 0.25
N THR A 8 -5.53 -41.01 0.08
CA THR A 8 -6.22 -39.71 0.04
C THR A 8 -6.37 -39.24 1.49
N ILE A 9 -5.53 -38.29 1.90
CA ILE A 9 -5.69 -37.59 3.18
C ILE A 9 -6.76 -36.52 2.97
N GLN A 10 -8.01 -36.87 3.22
CA GLN A 10 -9.06 -35.87 3.49
C GLN A 10 -9.02 -35.56 4.98
N SER A 11 -8.26 -34.54 5.36
CA SER A 11 -8.37 -33.90 6.68
C SER A 11 -9.21 -32.63 6.54
N THR A 12 -10.53 -32.79 6.54
CA THR A 12 -11.47 -31.72 6.81
C THR A 12 -11.54 -31.51 8.32
N HIS A 13 -10.55 -30.81 8.89
CA HIS A 13 -10.73 -30.23 10.21
C HIS A 13 -11.72 -29.06 10.08
N VAL A 14 -12.98 -29.32 10.33
CA VAL A 14 -13.99 -28.31 10.59
C VAL A 14 -13.63 -27.71 11.94
N TYR A 15 -12.91 -26.56 11.90
CA TYR A 15 -12.71 -25.77 13.11
C TYR A 15 -14.07 -25.17 13.51
N ASP A 16 -14.56 -25.59 14.65
CA ASP A 16 -15.75 -25.04 15.27
C ASP A 16 -15.42 -23.63 15.79
N CYS A 17 -15.42 -22.64 14.86
CA CYS A 17 -15.25 -21.23 15.19
C CYS A 17 -16.49 -20.79 15.96
N THR A 18 -16.35 -20.68 17.27
CA THR A 18 -17.40 -20.21 18.16
C THR A 18 -18.02 -18.89 17.67
N ILE A 19 -19.29 -18.68 18.00
CA ILE A 19 -20.20 -17.61 17.53
C ILE A 19 -19.62 -16.17 17.63
N SER A 20 -18.49 -15.97 18.31
CA SER A 20 -17.87 -14.65 18.55
C SER A 20 -16.58 -14.36 17.74
N THR A 21 -16.12 -15.29 16.89
CA THR A 21 -14.92 -15.07 16.07
C THR A 21 -15.25 -14.48 14.69
N CYS A 22 -14.39 -13.59 14.21
CA CYS A 22 -14.44 -13.10 12.84
C CYS A 22 -13.51 -13.97 11.97
N MET A 23 -14.05 -14.61 10.93
CA MET A 23 -13.29 -15.41 9.97
C MET A 23 -12.85 -14.53 8.81
N LEU A 24 -11.56 -14.58 8.45
CA LEU A 24 -11.00 -13.84 7.32
C LEU A 24 -10.61 -14.80 6.20
N ALA A 25 -11.05 -14.47 4.98
CA ALA A 25 -10.54 -15.01 3.73
C ALA A 25 -9.45 -14.08 3.18
N ASP A 26 -8.64 -14.60 2.25
CA ASP A 26 -7.59 -13.84 1.55
C ASP A 26 -6.75 -13.00 2.51
N TRP A 27 -6.36 -13.63 3.63
CA TRP A 27 -5.68 -12.91 4.69
C TRP A 27 -4.17 -12.84 4.47
N THR A 28 -3.57 -11.71 4.91
CA THR A 28 -2.13 -11.51 4.96
C THR A 28 -1.72 -11.17 6.39
N PHE A 29 -0.95 -12.06 7.02
CA PHE A 29 -0.34 -11.83 8.33
C PHE A 29 0.95 -11.03 8.12
N THR A 30 0.90 -9.74 8.40
CA THR A 30 2.00 -8.82 8.13
C THR A 30 2.76 -8.50 9.40
N ARG A 31 4.05 -8.82 9.43
CA ARG A 31 4.97 -8.41 10.48
C ARG A 31 5.65 -7.10 10.08
N TYR A 32 5.45 -6.09 10.88
CA TYR A 32 6.10 -4.81 10.71
C TYR A 32 7.35 -4.72 11.57
N HIS A 33 8.47 -4.36 10.97
CA HIS A 33 9.75 -4.21 11.64
C HIS A 33 10.24 -2.77 11.61
N THR A 34 10.87 -2.35 12.71
CA THR A 34 11.59 -1.09 12.84
C THR A 34 12.97 -1.43 13.41
N PRO A 35 14.06 -0.96 12.82
CA PRO A 35 15.39 -1.20 13.35
C PRO A 35 15.49 -0.80 14.84
N GLY A 36 15.98 -1.72 15.66
CA GLY A 36 16.18 -1.48 17.10
C GLY A 36 14.92 -1.48 17.96
N LYS A 37 13.76 -1.81 17.41
CA LYS A 37 12.47 -1.88 18.14
C LYS A 37 11.83 -3.26 18.06
N SER A 38 10.90 -3.50 18.96
CA SER A 38 10.05 -4.70 18.90
C SER A 38 9.22 -4.74 17.63
N GLN A 39 9.17 -5.91 17.00
CA GLN A 39 8.28 -6.16 15.89
C GLN A 39 6.84 -6.26 16.41
N TYR A 40 5.90 -5.86 15.57
CA TYR A 40 4.48 -6.11 15.80
C TYR A 40 3.85 -6.67 14.52
N ALA A 41 2.75 -7.38 14.67
CA ALA A 41 2.05 -7.95 13.54
C ALA A 41 0.60 -7.48 13.52
N VAL A 42 0.04 -7.37 12.32
CA VAL A 42 -1.39 -7.15 12.07
C VAL A 42 -1.85 -8.13 10.98
N VAL A 43 -3.14 -8.38 10.92
CA VAL A 43 -3.72 -9.16 9.83
C VAL A 43 -4.57 -8.24 8.94
N TYR A 44 -4.36 -8.34 7.65
CA TYR A 44 -5.25 -7.79 6.62
C TYR A 44 -6.05 -8.96 6.05
N GLY A 45 -7.31 -8.74 5.71
CA GLY A 45 -8.12 -9.80 5.10
C GLY A 45 -9.52 -9.33 4.77
N THR A 46 -10.22 -10.17 4.03
CA THR A 46 -11.62 -9.99 3.69
C THR A 46 -12.49 -10.76 4.68
N VAL A 47 -13.46 -10.11 5.27
CA VAL A 47 -14.40 -10.75 6.21
C VAL A 47 -15.22 -11.80 5.47
N ALA A 48 -15.01 -13.07 5.76
CA ALA A 48 -15.85 -14.15 5.24
C ALA A 48 -17.11 -14.31 6.11
N GLN A 49 -16.94 -14.25 7.43
CA GLN A 49 -18.04 -14.33 8.40
C GLN A 49 -17.62 -13.59 9.68
N ASP A 50 -18.53 -12.82 10.26
CA ASP A 50 -18.33 -12.21 11.58
C ASP A 50 -19.51 -12.55 12.51
N GLY A 51 -19.26 -13.47 13.44
CA GLY A 51 -20.24 -13.87 14.44
C GLY A 51 -20.61 -12.75 15.43
N SER A 52 -19.79 -11.70 15.53
CA SER A 52 -20.08 -10.53 16.37
C SER A 52 -20.93 -9.48 15.68
N GLY A 53 -21.11 -9.57 14.36
CA GLY A 53 -21.89 -8.62 13.55
C GLY A 53 -21.28 -7.21 13.40
N ARG A 54 -19.99 -7.04 13.73
CA ARG A 54 -19.31 -5.73 13.61
C ARG A 54 -18.95 -5.38 12.18
N PHE A 55 -18.69 -6.41 11.35
CA PHE A 55 -18.24 -6.24 9.98
C PHE A 55 -19.17 -6.95 9.01
N ALA A 56 -19.48 -6.32 7.90
CA ALA A 56 -20.21 -6.96 6.82
C ALA A 56 -19.29 -7.98 6.10
N ALA A 57 -19.86 -9.11 5.66
CA ALA A 57 -19.15 -10.06 4.78
C ALA A 57 -18.69 -9.34 3.51
N GLY A 58 -17.48 -9.66 3.05
CA GLY A 58 -16.83 -8.99 1.92
C GLY A 58 -16.08 -7.70 2.28
N SER A 59 -16.23 -7.18 3.49
CA SER A 59 -15.45 -6.00 3.93
C SER A 59 -13.99 -6.34 4.07
N ARG A 60 -13.09 -5.53 3.50
CA ARG A 60 -11.66 -5.62 3.75
C ARG A 60 -11.33 -4.89 5.04
N ILE A 61 -10.64 -5.56 5.94
CA ILE A 61 -10.27 -5.01 7.25
C ILE A 61 -8.77 -5.16 7.53
N ARG A 62 -8.28 -4.32 8.44
CA ARG A 62 -7.02 -4.50 9.15
C ARG A 62 -7.31 -4.66 10.63
N THR A 63 -6.68 -5.64 11.26
CA THR A 63 -6.84 -5.86 12.70
C THR A 63 -6.02 -4.85 13.52
N SER A 64 -6.32 -4.74 14.82
CA SER A 64 -5.37 -4.23 15.80
C SER A 64 -4.15 -5.19 15.89
N PRO A 65 -3.03 -4.76 16.52
CA PRO A 65 -1.85 -5.61 16.65
C PRO A 65 -2.18 -6.97 17.28
N VAL A 66 -1.58 -8.01 16.69
CA VAL A 66 -1.70 -9.38 17.19
C VAL A 66 -0.89 -9.49 18.47
N THR A 67 -1.53 -9.95 19.53
CA THR A 67 -0.91 -10.20 20.84
C THR A 67 -0.47 -11.64 21.01
N GLN A 68 -1.18 -12.58 20.35
CA GLN A 68 -0.87 -14.00 20.38
C GLN A 68 -1.30 -14.65 19.06
N TRP A 69 -0.44 -15.52 18.52
CA TRP A 69 -0.74 -16.33 17.36
C TRP A 69 -0.74 -17.83 17.75
N SER A 70 -1.83 -18.51 17.45
CA SER A 70 -1.98 -19.96 17.61
C SER A 70 -2.87 -20.44 16.48
N ALA A 71 -2.26 -20.92 15.39
CA ALA A 71 -2.98 -21.32 14.18
C ALA A 71 -4.20 -22.21 14.49
N PRO A 72 -5.37 -21.92 13.94
CA PRO A 72 -5.69 -20.86 12.99
C PRO A 72 -6.13 -19.52 13.64
N LEU A 73 -5.89 -19.31 14.94
CA LEU A 73 -6.42 -18.16 15.67
C LEU A 73 -5.36 -17.05 15.86
N ALA A 74 -5.74 -15.83 15.49
CA ALA A 74 -5.01 -14.62 15.78
C ALA A 74 -5.74 -13.81 16.87
N HIS A 75 -5.14 -13.71 18.06
CA HIS A 75 -5.65 -12.89 19.15
C HIS A 75 -5.08 -11.49 19.03
N THR A 76 -5.95 -10.50 19.16
CA THR A 76 -5.58 -9.08 19.18
C THR A 76 -6.07 -8.45 20.48
N HIS A 77 -5.76 -7.18 20.73
CA HIS A 77 -6.28 -6.50 21.90
C HIS A 77 -7.82 -6.48 22.01
N ASN A 78 -8.50 -6.52 20.86
CA ASN A 78 -9.94 -6.27 20.81
C ASN A 78 -10.76 -7.49 20.35
N SER A 79 -10.14 -8.51 19.76
CA SER A 79 -10.88 -9.57 19.09
C SER A 79 -10.02 -10.79 18.80
N VAL A 80 -10.68 -11.89 18.51
CA VAL A 80 -10.08 -13.12 17.99
C VAL A 80 -10.53 -13.29 16.55
N TYR A 81 -9.58 -13.56 15.67
CA TYR A 81 -9.81 -13.80 14.24
C TYR A 81 -9.42 -15.23 13.89
N CYS A 82 -10.25 -15.89 13.10
CA CYS A 82 -9.95 -17.19 12.53
C CYS A 82 -9.35 -17.00 11.14
N LEU A 83 -8.17 -17.56 10.92
CA LEU A 83 -7.38 -17.47 9.69
C LEU A 83 -7.22 -18.89 9.13
N PRO A 84 -8.14 -19.36 8.25
CA PRO A 84 -8.11 -20.72 7.72
C PRO A 84 -6.80 -21.01 6.97
N GLU A 85 -6.29 -22.23 7.11
CA GLU A 85 -5.11 -22.66 6.37
C GLU A 85 -5.35 -22.61 4.86
N GLY A 86 -4.32 -22.24 4.10
CA GLY A 86 -4.38 -22.14 2.64
C GLY A 86 -5.13 -20.93 2.10
N ALA A 87 -5.78 -20.14 2.97
CA ALA A 87 -6.53 -18.94 2.56
C ALA A 87 -5.74 -17.64 2.69
N GLY A 88 -4.44 -17.70 2.98
CA GLY A 88 -3.63 -16.50 3.16
C GLY A 88 -2.13 -16.77 3.21
N CYS A 89 -1.37 -15.70 3.50
CA CYS A 89 0.08 -15.73 3.51
C CYS A 89 0.68 -14.90 4.65
N PHE A 90 2.00 -15.00 4.79
CA PHE A 90 2.80 -14.22 5.74
C PHE A 90 3.76 -13.33 4.97
N CYS A 91 3.92 -12.09 5.43
CA CYS A 91 4.93 -11.18 4.87
C CYS A 91 5.56 -10.31 5.95
N ASP A 92 6.73 -9.76 5.62
CA ASP A 92 7.49 -8.83 6.45
C ASP A 92 7.62 -7.50 5.73
N LEU A 93 7.36 -6.39 6.41
CA LEU A 93 7.42 -5.05 5.82
C LEU A 93 8.07 -4.04 6.78
N PRO A 94 8.76 -3.00 6.27
CA PRO A 94 9.15 -1.86 7.09
C PRO A 94 7.93 -1.17 7.70
N ALA A 95 7.96 -0.89 9.00
CA ALA A 95 6.86 -0.24 9.71
C ALA A 95 6.55 1.17 9.17
N THR A 96 7.52 1.82 8.56
CA THR A 96 7.39 3.14 7.94
C THR A 96 6.47 3.16 6.71
N LEU A 97 6.24 2.01 6.08
CA LEU A 97 5.34 1.88 4.93
C LEU A 97 3.89 1.58 5.34
N GLN A 98 3.63 1.18 6.59
CA GLN A 98 2.26 0.89 7.03
C GLN A 98 1.27 2.03 6.75
N PRO A 99 1.59 3.33 7.00
CA PRO A 99 0.65 4.41 6.70
C PRO A 99 0.28 4.51 5.22
N ALA A 100 1.21 4.20 4.31
CA ALA A 100 0.93 4.17 2.87
C ALA A 100 0.03 2.98 2.50
N ILE A 101 0.38 1.80 2.98
CA ILE A 101 -0.39 0.57 2.77
C ILE A 101 -1.84 0.76 3.23
N ASP A 102 -2.05 1.24 4.46
CA ASP A 102 -3.38 1.45 5.02
C ASP A 102 -4.18 2.52 4.26
N SER A 103 -3.54 3.65 3.94
CA SER A 103 -4.26 4.79 3.36
C SER A 103 -4.53 4.67 1.87
N LEU A 104 -3.72 3.91 1.15
CA LEU A 104 -3.82 3.72 -0.29
C LEU A 104 -4.44 2.36 -0.65
N GLY A 105 -4.76 1.53 0.34
CA GLY A 105 -5.37 0.21 0.13
C GLY A 105 -4.44 -0.78 -0.60
N ILE A 106 -3.11 -0.60 -0.47
CA ILE A 106 -2.14 -1.52 -1.08
C ILE A 106 -2.21 -2.87 -0.35
N ASP A 107 -2.19 -3.96 -1.11
CA ASP A 107 -2.10 -5.29 -0.50
C ASP A 107 -0.71 -5.52 0.09
N PRO A 108 -0.57 -5.89 1.37
CA PRO A 108 0.74 -6.08 1.98
C PRO A 108 1.57 -7.18 1.32
N ALA A 109 0.95 -8.25 0.83
CA ALA A 109 1.66 -9.32 0.13
C ALA A 109 2.21 -8.82 -1.22
N GLU A 110 1.41 -8.06 -1.97
CA GLU A 110 1.85 -7.38 -3.19
C GLU A 110 2.99 -6.40 -2.90
N ALA A 111 2.86 -5.59 -1.83
CA ALA A 111 3.91 -4.67 -1.42
C ALA A 111 5.23 -5.39 -1.12
N ALA A 112 5.19 -6.52 -0.43
CA ALA A 112 6.37 -7.31 -0.14
C ALA A 112 7.06 -7.82 -1.41
N VAL A 113 6.29 -8.30 -2.38
CA VAL A 113 6.81 -8.76 -3.68
C VAL A 113 7.45 -7.60 -4.47
N ILE A 114 6.77 -6.45 -4.53
CA ILE A 114 7.29 -5.25 -5.21
C ILE A 114 8.64 -4.83 -4.61
N LEU A 115 8.73 -4.76 -3.28
CA LEU A 115 9.94 -4.35 -2.58
C LEU A 115 11.07 -5.37 -2.76
N GLN A 116 10.79 -6.66 -2.66
CA GLN A 116 11.78 -7.70 -2.89
C GLN A 116 12.36 -7.60 -4.32
N ASN A 117 11.51 -7.44 -5.31
CA ASN A 117 11.94 -7.30 -6.70
C ASN A 117 12.75 -6.02 -6.94
N ALA A 118 12.33 -4.89 -6.32
CA ALA A 118 13.01 -3.62 -6.50
C ALA A 118 14.40 -3.57 -5.84
N PHE A 119 14.55 -4.19 -4.68
CA PHE A 119 15.80 -4.14 -3.90
C PHE A 119 16.61 -5.44 -3.97
N MET A 120 16.08 -6.49 -4.57
CA MET A 120 16.70 -7.83 -4.67
C MET A 120 17.14 -8.38 -3.30
N GLN A 121 16.40 -8.03 -2.26
CA GLN A 121 16.69 -8.41 -0.88
C GLN A 121 15.43 -8.97 -0.20
N PRO A 122 15.56 -9.88 0.77
CA PRO A 122 14.44 -10.30 1.61
C PRO A 122 13.78 -9.10 2.29
N ALA A 123 12.46 -9.10 2.41
CA ALA A 123 11.70 -7.98 2.97
C ALA A 123 12.18 -7.53 4.38
N HIS A 124 12.63 -8.48 5.21
CA HIS A 124 13.17 -8.20 6.55
C HIS A 124 14.56 -7.53 6.55
N ALA A 125 15.26 -7.53 5.41
CA ALA A 125 16.58 -6.90 5.24
C ALA A 125 16.51 -5.57 4.48
N LEU A 126 15.29 -5.13 4.10
CA LEU A 126 15.12 -3.86 3.39
C LEU A 126 15.52 -2.68 4.27
N PRO A 127 16.14 -1.64 3.68
CA PRO A 127 16.37 -0.40 4.39
C PRO A 127 15.03 0.23 4.84
N GLU A 128 15.07 0.95 5.95
CA GLU A 128 13.90 1.69 6.40
C GLU A 128 13.61 2.81 5.41
N THR A 129 12.53 2.67 4.65
CA THR A 129 12.09 3.63 3.64
C THR A 129 10.67 4.13 3.92
N ALA A 130 10.41 5.36 3.51
CA ALA A 130 9.09 5.96 3.44
C ALA A 130 8.51 5.85 2.02
N CYS A 131 7.32 6.41 1.82
CA CYS A 131 6.72 6.53 0.48
C CYS A 131 7.73 7.06 -0.54
N PHE A 132 7.64 6.55 -1.75
CA PHE A 132 8.54 6.86 -2.88
C PHE A 132 10.00 6.45 -2.65
N GLY A 133 10.22 5.41 -1.84
CA GLY A 133 11.53 4.84 -1.59
C GLY A 133 12.49 5.79 -0.85
N VAL A 134 11.99 6.87 -0.26
CA VAL A 134 12.83 7.87 0.42
C VAL A 134 13.41 7.25 1.71
N PRO A 135 14.75 7.28 1.91
CA PRO A 135 15.36 6.75 3.11
C PRO A 135 14.87 7.46 4.38
N VAL A 136 14.57 6.69 5.42
CA VAL A 136 14.22 7.21 6.75
C VAL A 136 15.45 7.28 7.60
N MET A 137 15.64 8.41 8.28
CA MET A 137 16.75 8.66 9.19
C MET A 137 16.24 8.84 10.61
N ARG A 138 17.06 8.49 11.60
CA ARG A 138 16.82 8.72 13.03
C ARG A 138 18.00 9.50 13.62
N PRO A 139 17.95 10.85 13.60
CA PRO A 139 19.05 11.67 14.09
C PRO A 139 19.26 11.46 15.58
N ALA A 140 20.51 11.27 15.99
CA ALA A 140 20.88 11.19 17.39
C ALA A 140 20.55 12.52 18.10
N GLY A 141 19.96 12.44 19.29
CA GLY A 141 19.69 13.63 20.13
C GLY A 141 18.36 14.35 19.87
N GLN A 142 17.58 13.95 18.87
CA GLN A 142 16.24 14.52 18.61
C GLN A 142 15.08 13.61 19.07
N GLY A 143 15.32 12.79 20.07
CA GLY A 143 14.37 11.73 20.40
C GLY A 143 14.33 10.71 19.28
N ASP A 144 13.46 9.73 19.39
CA ASP A 144 13.35 8.66 18.41
C ASP A 144 12.38 9.05 17.23
N CYS A 145 12.37 10.33 16.84
CA CYS A 145 11.50 10.82 15.78
C CYS A 145 12.10 10.56 14.41
N PRO A 146 11.47 9.71 13.57
CA PRO A 146 11.96 9.44 12.23
C PRO A 146 11.76 10.67 11.33
N VAL A 147 12.75 10.93 10.48
CA VAL A 147 12.75 12.02 9.50
C VAL A 147 13.15 11.51 8.12
N VAL A 148 12.80 12.26 7.09
CA VAL A 148 13.34 12.13 5.73
C VAL A 148 14.14 13.38 5.40
N MET A 149 15.24 13.21 4.67
CA MET A 149 16.11 14.33 4.32
C MET A 149 15.60 15.02 3.05
N GLU A 150 15.58 16.36 3.05
CA GLU A 150 15.16 17.15 1.88
C GLU A 150 15.97 16.80 0.63
N ARG A 151 17.26 16.54 0.77
CA ARG A 151 18.12 16.13 -0.35
C ARG A 151 17.63 14.89 -1.08
N HIS A 152 17.07 13.90 -0.36
CA HIS A 152 16.53 12.68 -0.98
C HIS A 152 15.18 12.95 -1.66
N ILE A 153 14.37 13.87 -1.09
CA ILE A 153 13.13 14.31 -1.74
C ILE A 153 13.43 15.12 -3.01
N ALA A 154 14.56 15.85 -3.01
CA ALA A 154 14.97 16.67 -4.16
C ALA A 154 15.32 15.82 -5.40
N GLU A 155 15.60 14.53 -5.23
CA GLU A 155 15.84 13.58 -6.31
C GLU A 155 14.53 13.12 -6.99
N LEU A 156 13.36 13.35 -6.35
CA LEU A 156 12.07 12.93 -6.89
C LEU A 156 11.55 13.92 -7.95
N PRO A 157 10.91 13.41 -9.03
CA PRO A 157 10.45 14.25 -10.14
C PRO A 157 9.40 15.28 -9.74
N PHE A 158 8.70 15.04 -8.64
CA PHE A 158 7.68 15.93 -8.10
C PHE A 158 8.17 16.82 -6.93
N TYR A 159 9.48 16.92 -6.71
CA TYR A 159 10.06 17.82 -5.71
C TYR A 159 9.52 19.27 -5.77
N PRO A 160 9.34 19.90 -6.96
CA PRO A 160 8.76 21.22 -7.04
C PRO A 160 7.35 21.30 -6.42
N PHE A 161 6.55 20.24 -6.59
CA PHE A 161 5.21 20.16 -6.00
C PHE A 161 5.25 20.04 -4.48
N TRP A 162 6.19 19.26 -3.95
CA TRP A 162 6.40 19.18 -2.51
C TRP A 162 6.86 20.54 -1.95
N ARG A 163 7.84 21.16 -2.58
CA ARG A 163 8.40 22.44 -2.15
C ARG A 163 7.35 23.57 -2.13
N ASP A 164 6.44 23.58 -3.07
CA ASP A 164 5.35 24.57 -3.18
C ASP A 164 4.16 24.22 -2.24
N SER A 165 4.14 23.02 -1.69
CA SER A 165 3.19 22.65 -0.65
C SER A 165 3.62 23.32 0.64
N SER A 166 2.76 24.13 1.26
CA SER A 166 3.01 24.74 2.58
C SER A 166 3.12 23.73 3.73
N ILE A 167 3.10 22.45 3.43
CA ILE A 167 3.19 21.36 4.39
C ILE A 167 4.65 20.95 4.52
N GLY A 168 5.21 21.21 5.65
CA GLY A 168 6.54 20.79 6.02
C GLY A 168 7.56 21.90 5.83
N SER A 169 7.62 22.79 6.79
CA SER A 169 8.84 23.54 7.02
C SER A 169 9.94 22.51 7.29
N ALA A 170 10.87 22.37 6.34
CA ALA A 170 12.08 21.61 6.58
C ALA A 170 12.74 22.19 7.83
N GLN A 171 12.99 21.33 8.82
CA GLN A 171 13.69 21.73 10.03
C GLN A 171 15.19 21.61 9.78
N SER A 172 15.95 22.60 10.23
CA SER A 172 17.40 22.48 10.23
C SER A 172 17.83 21.50 11.32
N LEU A 173 18.52 20.44 10.92
CA LEU A 173 19.20 19.56 11.87
C LEU A 173 20.45 20.21 12.45
N ILE A 174 21.03 19.62 13.50
CA ILE A 174 22.24 20.10 14.19
C ILE A 174 23.42 20.27 13.23
N ASP A 175 23.47 19.48 12.16
CA ASP A 175 24.50 19.53 11.11
C ASP A 175 24.16 20.51 9.96
N GLY A 176 23.10 21.29 10.10
CA GLY A 176 22.64 22.25 9.09
C GLY A 176 21.90 21.63 7.89
N GLN A 177 21.67 20.32 7.89
CA GLN A 177 20.90 19.68 6.83
C GLN A 177 19.41 19.86 7.06
N ALA A 178 18.66 20.06 5.98
CA ALA A 178 17.21 20.17 6.03
C ALA A 178 16.53 18.79 6.11
N ALA A 179 15.66 18.61 7.07
CA ALA A 179 14.92 17.37 7.29
C ALA A 179 13.45 17.65 7.56
N ILE A 180 12.61 16.68 7.24
CA ILE A 180 11.17 16.71 7.40
C ILE A 180 10.76 15.54 8.29
N PHE A 181 9.84 15.77 9.23
CA PHE A 181 9.27 14.66 10.01
C PHE A 181 8.56 13.66 9.10
N LEU A 182 8.74 12.38 9.39
CA LEU A 182 8.14 11.31 8.58
C LEU A 182 6.61 11.42 8.49
N HIS A 183 5.94 11.89 9.55
CA HIS A 183 4.48 12.06 9.53
C HIS A 183 4.02 13.14 8.55
N ASP A 184 4.78 14.24 8.42
CA ASP A 184 4.49 15.32 7.46
C ASP A 184 4.72 14.84 6.02
N TRP A 185 5.84 14.12 5.80
CA TRP A 185 6.09 13.47 4.52
C TRP A 185 4.97 12.52 4.13
N ASN A 186 4.54 11.65 5.04
CA ASN A 186 3.45 10.72 4.80
C ASN A 186 2.11 11.43 4.55
N ALA A 187 1.85 12.56 5.22
CA ALA A 187 0.64 13.36 4.99
C ALA A 187 0.63 13.97 3.58
N PHE A 188 1.77 14.52 3.15
CA PHE A 188 1.93 15.00 1.77
C PHE A 188 1.72 13.88 0.76
N CYS A 189 2.40 12.73 0.92
CA CYS A 189 2.31 11.61 0.00
C CYS A 189 0.88 11.10 -0.16
N ARG A 190 0.16 10.90 0.95
CA ARG A 190 -1.25 10.47 0.91
C ARG A 190 -2.12 11.41 0.10
N ARG A 191 -1.99 12.73 0.33
CA ARG A 191 -2.76 13.72 -0.41
C ARG A 191 -2.37 13.71 -1.89
N PHE A 192 -1.08 13.78 -2.19
CA PHE A 192 -0.58 13.83 -3.56
C PHE A 192 -1.01 12.61 -4.37
N VAL A 193 -0.88 11.41 -3.80
CA VAL A 193 -1.27 10.16 -4.47
C VAL A 193 -2.79 10.07 -4.68
N ARG A 194 -3.58 10.62 -3.77
CA ARG A 194 -5.04 10.62 -3.92
C ARG A 194 -5.54 11.64 -4.94
N THR A 195 -4.96 12.83 -4.96
CA THR A 195 -5.56 13.97 -5.66
C THR A 195 -4.72 14.50 -6.82
N GLY A 196 -3.44 14.14 -6.92
CA GLY A 196 -2.48 14.74 -7.84
C GLY A 196 -2.16 16.20 -7.50
N LYS A 197 -2.71 16.74 -6.41
CA LYS A 197 -2.56 18.15 -6.03
C LYS A 197 -1.51 18.32 -4.95
N HIS A 198 -0.71 19.37 -5.05
CA HIS A 198 0.33 19.70 -4.09
C HIS A 198 -0.15 20.67 -2.99
N ARG A 199 -1.17 21.49 -3.25
CA ARG A 199 -1.72 22.46 -2.28
C ARG A 199 -2.94 21.91 -1.55
N CYS A 200 -3.04 22.22 -0.27
CA CYS A 200 -4.27 22.07 0.48
C CYS A 200 -5.21 23.20 0.02
N GLN A 201 -6.03 22.93 -1.00
CA GLN A 201 -7.19 23.79 -1.21
C GLN A 201 -8.15 23.51 -0.07
N THR A 202 -8.53 24.56 0.66
CA THR A 202 -9.50 24.52 1.76
C THR A 202 -10.94 24.28 1.27
N ASP A 203 -11.09 23.65 0.13
CA ASP A 203 -12.38 23.21 -0.34
C ASP A 203 -12.86 22.10 0.60
N HIS A 204 -13.87 22.39 1.40
CA HIS A 204 -14.55 21.50 2.32
C HIS A 204 -15.12 20.21 1.67
N THR A 205 -14.75 19.92 0.45
CA THR A 205 -15.14 18.75 -0.35
C THR A 205 -14.12 17.60 -0.30
N ASP A 206 -12.96 17.76 0.39
CA ASP A 206 -11.91 16.72 0.43
C ASP A 206 -12.29 15.44 1.21
N ASN A 207 -13.48 15.40 1.85
CA ASN A 207 -13.98 14.21 2.55
C ASN A 207 -14.92 13.32 1.70
N GLN A 208 -15.20 13.69 0.47
CA GLN A 208 -15.85 12.76 -0.44
C GLN A 208 -14.78 11.82 -1.00
N ALA A 209 -14.70 10.62 -0.42
CA ALA A 209 -14.28 9.45 -1.17
C ALA A 209 -15.17 9.41 -2.41
N VAL A 210 -14.65 9.87 -3.55
CA VAL A 210 -15.40 9.89 -4.80
C VAL A 210 -15.45 8.42 -5.22
N ASP A 211 -16.59 7.80 -4.94
CA ASP A 211 -16.91 6.43 -5.31
C ASP A 211 -16.46 6.15 -6.75
N GLY A 212 -15.36 5.39 -6.91
CA GLY A 212 -14.99 4.72 -8.13
C GLY A 212 -14.76 5.56 -9.40
N GLN A 213 -14.77 6.90 -9.32
CA GLN A 213 -14.59 7.77 -10.49
C GLN A 213 -13.16 8.23 -10.73
N TYR A 214 -12.26 8.09 -9.74
CA TYR A 214 -10.87 8.53 -9.83
C TYR A 214 -9.92 7.44 -9.36
N SER A 215 -8.79 7.32 -10.07
CA SER A 215 -7.68 6.47 -9.74
C SER A 215 -6.58 7.25 -9.00
N TYR A 216 -5.42 6.62 -8.81
CA TYR A 216 -4.22 7.25 -8.24
C TYR A 216 -3.92 8.59 -8.91
N PHE A 217 -3.41 9.54 -8.13
CA PHE A 217 -3.08 10.91 -8.53
C PHE A 217 -4.27 11.71 -9.06
N GLY A 218 -5.49 11.33 -8.67
CA GLY A 218 -6.72 12.02 -9.06
C GLY A 218 -7.05 11.93 -10.53
N LEU A 219 -6.55 10.92 -11.24
CA LEU A 219 -6.88 10.73 -12.66
C LEU A 219 -8.29 10.19 -12.84
N PRO A 220 -9.11 10.80 -13.73
CA PRO A 220 -10.44 10.29 -14.03
C PRO A 220 -10.39 8.88 -14.61
N ILE A 221 -11.27 8.00 -14.14
CA ILE A 221 -11.47 6.69 -14.74
C ILE A 221 -12.47 6.85 -15.89
N VAL A 222 -12.07 6.38 -17.07
CA VAL A 222 -12.90 6.32 -18.27
C VAL A 222 -13.24 4.87 -18.57
N HIS A 223 -14.39 4.65 -19.21
CA HIS A 223 -14.79 3.32 -19.66
C HIS A 223 -14.71 3.26 -21.19
N THR A 224 -14.05 2.24 -21.72
CA THR A 224 -13.76 2.12 -23.14
C THR A 224 -14.90 1.45 -23.88
N PRO A 225 -15.68 2.17 -24.70
CA PRO A 225 -16.73 1.57 -25.52
C PRO A 225 -16.13 0.56 -26.49
N GLY A 226 -16.71 -0.64 -26.58
CA GLY A 226 -16.24 -1.69 -27.47
C GLY A 226 -15.20 -2.66 -26.90
N GLN A 227 -14.63 -2.39 -25.73
CA GLN A 227 -13.71 -3.31 -25.01
C GLN A 227 -14.35 -3.81 -23.69
N ASN A 228 -15.56 -4.34 -23.76
CA ASN A 228 -16.31 -4.81 -22.58
C ASN A 228 -16.51 -3.73 -21.49
N ASN A 229 -16.49 -2.46 -21.87
CA ASN A 229 -16.59 -1.33 -20.94
C ASN A 229 -15.50 -1.35 -19.85
N ALA A 230 -14.28 -1.80 -20.18
CA ALA A 230 -13.18 -1.93 -19.25
C ALA A 230 -12.74 -0.55 -18.71
N PRO A 231 -12.43 -0.43 -17.41
CA PRO A 231 -11.94 0.80 -16.81
C PRO A 231 -10.51 1.10 -17.27
N ALA A 232 -10.25 2.35 -17.58
CA ALA A 232 -8.96 2.85 -18.05
C ALA A 232 -8.71 4.30 -17.61
N VAL A 233 -7.50 4.80 -17.80
CA VAL A 233 -7.14 6.22 -17.67
C VAL A 233 -6.61 6.74 -19.00
N LEU A 234 -6.77 8.05 -19.27
CA LEU A 234 -6.28 8.66 -20.50
C LEU A 234 -4.76 8.91 -20.41
N GLU A 235 -4.01 8.52 -21.45
CA GLU A 235 -2.58 8.87 -21.53
C GLU A 235 -2.35 10.38 -21.47
N ALA A 236 -3.25 11.17 -22.07
CA ALA A 236 -3.19 12.62 -22.03
C ALA A 236 -3.29 13.22 -20.63
N ASP A 237 -3.98 12.54 -19.70
CA ASP A 237 -4.04 12.96 -18.30
C ASP A 237 -2.81 12.51 -17.53
N ILE A 238 -2.28 11.31 -17.80
CA ILE A 238 -0.99 10.86 -17.26
C ILE A 238 0.13 11.81 -17.68
N ALA A 239 0.11 12.30 -18.92
CA ALA A 239 1.12 13.23 -19.44
C ALA A 239 1.21 14.57 -18.69
N LYS A 240 0.19 14.92 -17.91
CA LYS A 240 0.20 16.11 -17.04
C LYS A 240 0.93 15.89 -15.72
N LEU A 241 1.22 14.65 -15.36
CA LEU A 241 1.89 14.32 -14.10
C LEU A 241 3.40 14.51 -14.19
N PRO A 242 4.05 14.95 -13.12
CA PRO A 242 5.48 15.30 -13.12
C PRO A 242 6.39 14.08 -13.36
N PHE A 243 5.89 12.89 -13.18
CA PHE A 243 6.64 11.63 -13.38
C PHE A 243 6.24 10.89 -14.67
N TYR A 244 5.58 11.56 -15.62
CA TYR A 244 5.19 10.97 -16.91
C TYR A 244 6.35 10.28 -17.64
N ILE A 245 7.56 10.87 -17.58
CA ILE A 245 8.74 10.30 -18.24
C ILE A 245 9.08 8.91 -17.68
N TYR A 246 8.98 8.73 -16.35
CA TYR A 246 9.22 7.42 -15.73
C TYR A 246 8.18 6.40 -16.18
N TRP A 247 6.89 6.77 -16.12
CA TRP A 247 5.83 5.91 -16.62
C TRP A 247 6.03 5.56 -18.09
N ARG A 248 6.35 6.55 -18.93
CA ARG A 248 6.54 6.35 -20.38
C ARG A 248 7.71 5.42 -20.69
N THR A 249 8.75 5.44 -19.91
CA THR A 249 9.92 4.55 -20.09
C THR A 249 9.57 3.11 -19.75
N ASP A 250 8.81 2.90 -18.69
CA ASP A 250 8.52 1.57 -18.15
C ASP A 250 7.31 0.89 -18.79
N CYS A 251 6.29 1.67 -19.19
CA CYS A 251 4.95 1.19 -19.53
C CYS A 251 4.49 1.61 -20.94
N ALA A 252 5.39 1.99 -21.84
CA ALA A 252 5.01 2.45 -23.18
C ALA A 252 4.24 1.42 -24.01
N SER A 253 4.38 0.12 -23.71
CA SER A 253 3.67 -0.98 -24.34
C SER A 253 2.21 -1.11 -23.92
N ASP A 254 1.84 -0.50 -22.79
CA ASP A 254 0.52 -0.69 -22.15
C ASP A 254 -0.53 0.31 -22.66
N VAL A 255 -0.16 1.10 -23.67
CA VAL A 255 -1.04 2.12 -24.27
C VAL A 255 -1.82 1.54 -25.43
N HIS A 256 -3.14 1.61 -25.35
CA HIS A 256 -4.04 1.12 -26.37
C HIS A 256 -4.73 2.29 -27.09
N PRO A 257 -4.63 2.37 -28.44
CA PRO A 257 -5.39 3.36 -29.21
C PRO A 257 -6.87 2.95 -29.29
N LEU A 258 -7.76 3.92 -29.16
CA LEU A 258 -9.18 3.78 -29.48
C LEU A 258 -9.46 4.21 -30.94
N ALA A 259 -10.68 3.99 -31.40
CA ALA A 259 -11.08 4.27 -32.80
C ALA A 259 -10.99 5.77 -33.19
N ASP A 260 -10.97 6.67 -32.22
CA ASP A 260 -10.84 8.12 -32.39
C ASP A 260 -9.42 8.65 -32.15
N ASP A 261 -8.41 7.77 -32.20
CA ASP A 261 -6.99 8.04 -31.86
C ASP A 261 -6.73 8.43 -30.39
N THR A 262 -7.76 8.42 -29.55
CA THR A 262 -7.57 8.57 -28.10
C THR A 262 -6.75 7.40 -27.56
N ARG A 263 -5.77 7.69 -26.73
CA ARG A 263 -4.88 6.68 -26.15
C ARG A 263 -5.25 6.46 -24.68
N VAL A 264 -5.47 5.20 -24.34
CA VAL A 264 -5.87 4.78 -22.99
C VAL A 264 -4.90 3.76 -22.43
N VAL A 265 -4.83 3.73 -21.11
CA VAL A 265 -4.06 2.76 -20.31
C VAL A 265 -5.06 1.98 -19.46
N PRO A 266 -5.08 0.64 -19.49
CA PRO A 266 -5.90 -0.15 -18.60
C PRO A 266 -5.71 0.26 -17.15
N LEU A 267 -6.80 0.36 -16.38
CA LEU A 267 -6.73 0.83 -14.99
C LEU A 267 -5.80 -0.05 -14.14
N ALA A 268 -5.83 -1.37 -14.34
CA ALA A 268 -4.98 -2.30 -13.59
C ALA A 268 -3.47 -2.04 -13.80
N ASP A 269 -3.06 -1.73 -15.05
CA ASP A 269 -1.66 -1.47 -15.39
C ASP A 269 -1.21 -0.12 -14.81
N TRP A 270 -2.08 0.90 -14.90
CA TRP A 270 -1.85 2.19 -14.28
C TRP A 270 -1.69 2.06 -12.75
N GLU A 271 -2.58 1.34 -12.09
CA GLU A 271 -2.52 1.14 -10.64
C GLU A 271 -1.29 0.33 -10.22
N ALA A 272 -0.90 -0.69 -10.99
CA ALA A 272 0.30 -1.47 -10.74
C ALA A 272 1.57 -0.59 -10.79
N PHE A 273 1.67 0.28 -11.79
CA PHE A 273 2.74 1.27 -11.87
C PHE A 273 2.73 2.21 -10.66
N CYS A 274 1.55 2.75 -10.29
CA CYS A 274 1.43 3.68 -9.17
C CYS A 274 1.84 3.06 -7.84
N ARG A 275 1.41 1.82 -7.56
CA ARG A 275 1.81 1.09 -6.36
C ARG A 275 3.31 0.90 -6.29
N ARG A 276 3.93 0.49 -7.41
CA ARG A 276 5.40 0.36 -7.49
C ARG A 276 6.09 1.69 -7.24
N LEU A 277 5.67 2.77 -7.92
CA LEU A 277 6.24 4.11 -7.74
C LEU A 277 6.15 4.59 -6.29
N VAL A 278 4.99 4.43 -5.65
CA VAL A 278 4.77 4.85 -4.25
C VAL A 278 5.65 4.07 -3.27
N LEU A 279 5.88 2.79 -3.52
CA LEU A 279 6.68 1.96 -2.62
C LEU A 279 8.19 2.12 -2.84
N THR A 280 8.63 2.36 -4.08
CA THR A 280 10.05 2.29 -4.44
C THR A 280 10.65 3.60 -4.95
N GLY A 281 9.83 4.55 -5.38
CA GLY A 281 10.25 5.81 -6.02
C GLY A 281 10.61 5.66 -7.51
N ARG A 282 10.40 4.49 -8.08
CA ARG A 282 10.78 4.15 -9.47
C ARG A 282 9.89 3.09 -10.09
#